data_3da961d6ba844040544af7b73934453a
#
_entry.id   3da961d6ba844040544af7b73934453a
#
_cell.length_a   1.000
_cell.length_b   1.000
_cell.length_c   1.000
_cell.angle_alpha   90.00
_cell.angle_beta   90.00
_cell.angle_gamma   90.00
#
_symmetry.space_group_name_H-M   'P 1'
#
loop_
_entity.id
_entity.type
_entity.pdbx_description
1 polymer ?
#
loop_
_entity_poly.entity_id
_entity_poly.type
_entity_poly.pdbx_seq_one_letter_code
_entity_poly.pdbx_strand_id
1 'polypeptide(L)'
;VLILNGSPRKDGNTTVAVKEMEKVFAENGVEYETIQIGNKVIRGCIACNYCYKNGKCSINDDIVNELASKFEEADGLVVASPVYYASANATLIACLDRLFYSTPFDKTMKVGASVVCARRGGCSATFDELNKYFTISNMPIASSQYWNSIHGRKVGEAEMDEEGKQTMRTLARNMTFLMKSIALGKETFGLPETEKRVATHFIH
;
A
#
# COMPACT_ATOMS: atom_id res chain seq x y z
N VAL A 1 8.69 -4.79 5.53
CA VAL A 1 7.70 -3.96 4.81
C VAL A 1 7.60 -4.42 3.36
N LEU A 2 6.39 -4.64 2.85
CA LEU A 2 6.14 -4.82 1.42
C LEU A 2 5.82 -3.47 0.78
N ILE A 3 6.48 -3.13 -0.33
CA ILE A 3 6.25 -1.89 -1.08
C ILE A 3 5.77 -2.23 -2.49
N LEU A 4 4.56 -1.81 -2.83
CA LEU A 4 3.98 -1.99 -4.16
C LEU A 4 4.09 -0.69 -4.96
N ASN A 5 4.99 -0.67 -5.95
CA ASN A 5 5.19 0.48 -6.81
C ASN A 5 4.31 0.38 -8.07
N GLY A 6 3.25 1.17 -8.12
CA GLY A 6 2.28 1.25 -9.22
C GLY A 6 2.75 2.06 -10.44
N SER A 7 3.96 2.62 -10.43
CA SER A 7 4.47 3.31 -11.61
C SER A 7 4.79 2.32 -12.74
N PRO A 8 4.40 2.56 -14.00
CA PRO A 8 4.85 1.74 -15.12
C PRO A 8 6.33 2.01 -15.50
N ARG A 9 6.92 3.07 -14.97
CA ARG A 9 8.31 3.46 -15.22
C ARG A 9 9.20 3.03 -14.06
N LYS A 10 10.21 2.22 -14.34
CA LYS A 10 11.17 1.75 -13.34
C LYS A 10 11.85 2.91 -12.60
N ASP A 11 12.27 3.92 -13.31
CA ASP A 11 12.97 5.10 -12.77
C ASP A 11 12.07 6.36 -12.78
N GLY A 12 10.76 6.18 -12.59
CA GLY A 12 9.79 7.27 -12.54
C GLY A 12 9.84 8.05 -11.23
N ASN A 13 9.13 9.18 -11.19
CA ASN A 13 9.07 10.05 -10.01
C ASN A 13 8.48 9.34 -8.76
N THR A 14 7.56 8.39 -8.94
CA THR A 14 7.06 7.55 -7.84
C THR A 14 8.19 6.71 -7.22
N THR A 15 9.16 6.27 -8.04
CA THR A 15 10.33 5.51 -7.54
C THR A 15 11.25 6.38 -6.68
N VAL A 16 11.33 7.68 -6.94
CA VAL A 16 12.07 8.62 -6.07
C VAL A 16 11.47 8.61 -4.67
N ALA A 17 10.14 8.70 -4.55
CA ALA A 17 9.44 8.62 -3.27
C ALA A 17 9.73 7.31 -2.54
N VAL A 18 9.63 6.18 -3.24
CA VAL A 18 9.91 4.85 -2.68
C VAL A 18 11.35 4.75 -2.19
N LYS A 19 12.32 5.20 -2.99
CA LYS A 19 13.76 5.18 -2.61
C LYS A 19 14.06 6.01 -1.36
N GLU A 20 13.39 7.15 -1.16
CA GLU A 20 13.53 7.93 0.07
C GLU A 20 13.02 7.18 1.30
N MET A 21 11.94 6.41 1.16
CA MET A 21 11.44 5.55 2.23
C MET A 21 12.37 4.36 2.50
N GLU A 22 12.86 3.70 1.44
CA GLU A 22 13.80 2.58 1.52
C GLU A 22 15.08 2.94 2.30
N LYS A 23 15.64 4.13 2.05
CA LYS A 23 16.80 4.65 2.81
C LYS A 23 16.51 4.67 4.32
N VAL A 24 15.35 5.23 4.70
CA VAL A 24 14.96 5.35 6.10
C VAL A 24 14.69 3.99 6.72
N PHE A 25 14.05 3.06 6.01
CA PHE A 25 13.85 1.69 6.50
C PHE A 25 15.18 1.00 6.75
N ALA A 26 16.13 1.08 5.81
CA ALA A 26 17.47 0.52 5.98
C ALA A 26 18.22 1.14 7.19
N GLU A 27 18.20 2.46 7.34
CA GLU A 27 18.80 3.19 8.47
C GLU A 27 18.21 2.77 9.83
N ASN A 28 16.97 2.31 9.87
CA ASN A 28 16.26 1.90 11.09
C ASN A 28 16.21 0.38 11.29
N GLY A 29 16.91 -0.40 10.48
CA GLY A 29 16.97 -1.86 10.55
C GLY A 29 15.63 -2.54 10.22
N VAL A 30 14.82 -1.92 9.34
CA VAL A 30 13.56 -2.49 8.85
C VAL A 30 13.80 -3.15 7.51
N GLU A 31 13.55 -4.45 7.42
CA GLU A 31 13.58 -5.18 6.16
C GLU A 31 12.44 -4.75 5.24
N TYR A 32 12.74 -4.62 3.97
CA TYR A 32 11.75 -4.25 2.96
C TYR A 32 11.96 -4.98 1.64
N GLU A 33 10.87 -5.15 0.92
CA GLU A 33 10.87 -5.65 -0.46
C GLU A 33 10.02 -4.73 -1.33
N THR A 34 10.58 -4.23 -2.43
CA THR A 34 9.86 -3.38 -3.39
C THR A 34 9.54 -4.15 -4.65
N ILE A 35 8.26 -4.20 -4.99
CA ILE A 35 7.75 -4.88 -6.17
C ILE A 35 7.11 -3.87 -7.12
N GLN A 36 7.62 -3.86 -8.37
CA GLN A 36 7.08 -3.02 -9.45
C GLN A 36 5.80 -3.66 -9.98
N ILE A 37 4.66 -2.96 -9.79
CA ILE A 37 3.33 -3.43 -10.22
C ILE A 37 2.91 -2.78 -11.53
N GLY A 38 3.20 -1.49 -11.71
CA GLY A 38 2.63 -0.69 -12.79
C GLY A 38 2.98 -1.12 -14.21
N ASN A 39 4.01 -1.94 -14.40
CA ASN A 39 4.42 -2.50 -15.70
C ASN A 39 3.98 -3.96 -15.91
N LYS A 40 3.20 -4.52 -15.00
CA LYS A 40 2.74 -5.91 -15.07
C LYS A 40 1.41 -6.01 -15.82
N VAL A 41 1.14 -7.18 -16.36
CA VAL A 41 -0.18 -7.49 -16.92
C VAL A 41 -1.03 -8.09 -15.81
N ILE A 42 -1.94 -7.30 -15.27
CA ILE A 42 -2.83 -7.71 -14.17
C ILE A 42 -4.28 -7.43 -14.57
N ARG A 43 -5.10 -8.46 -14.56
CA ARG A 43 -6.54 -8.34 -14.83
C ARG A 43 -7.29 -7.95 -13.57
N GLY A 44 -8.36 -7.16 -13.72
CA GLY A 44 -9.29 -6.83 -12.64
C GLY A 44 -10.02 -8.06 -12.08
N CYS A 45 -10.63 -7.91 -10.91
CA CYS A 45 -11.49 -8.93 -10.30
C CYS A 45 -12.71 -9.22 -11.19
N ILE A 46 -12.99 -10.49 -11.45
CA ILE A 46 -14.14 -10.95 -12.25
C ILE A 46 -15.32 -11.42 -11.39
N ALA A 47 -15.30 -11.14 -10.09
CA ALA A 47 -16.34 -11.48 -9.11
C ALA A 47 -16.77 -12.98 -9.12
N CYS A 48 -15.86 -13.89 -9.42
CA CYS A 48 -16.13 -15.33 -9.52
C CYS A 48 -16.34 -16.03 -8.16
N ASN A 49 -16.08 -15.34 -7.04
CA ASN A 49 -16.21 -15.85 -5.68
C ASN A 49 -15.35 -17.09 -5.34
N TYR A 50 -14.44 -17.47 -6.22
CA TYR A 50 -13.54 -18.62 -6.01
C TYR A 50 -12.73 -18.50 -4.71
N CYS A 51 -12.28 -17.28 -4.40
CA CYS A 51 -11.45 -17.00 -3.23
C CYS A 51 -12.15 -17.26 -1.89
N TYR A 52 -13.47 -17.14 -1.79
CA TYR A 52 -14.22 -17.44 -0.57
C TYR A 52 -14.05 -18.90 -0.11
N LYS A 53 -13.90 -19.83 -1.07
CA LYS A 53 -13.75 -21.26 -0.77
C LYS A 53 -12.28 -21.69 -0.72
N ASN A 54 -11.41 -21.01 -1.47
CA ASN A 54 -10.04 -21.48 -1.73
C ASN A 54 -8.95 -20.59 -1.11
N GLY A 55 -9.30 -19.44 -0.51
CA GLY A 55 -8.35 -18.52 0.14
C GLY A 55 -7.31 -17.91 -0.81
N LYS A 56 -7.56 -17.94 -2.12
CA LYS A 56 -6.68 -17.36 -3.14
C LYS A 56 -7.45 -16.98 -4.39
N CYS A 57 -6.91 -16.07 -5.21
CA CYS A 57 -7.51 -15.69 -6.47
C CYS A 57 -7.50 -16.85 -7.48
N SER A 58 -8.58 -17.00 -8.26
CA SER A 58 -8.66 -18.00 -9.35
C SER A 58 -7.74 -17.67 -10.54
N ILE A 59 -7.43 -16.38 -10.73
CA ILE A 59 -6.50 -15.91 -11.75
C ILE A 59 -5.08 -16.13 -11.19
N ASN A 60 -4.31 -17.03 -11.80
CA ASN A 60 -3.01 -17.48 -11.32
C ASN A 60 -1.88 -17.30 -12.34
N ASP A 61 -2.14 -16.59 -13.43
CA ASP A 61 -1.19 -16.27 -14.49
C ASP A 61 -0.51 -14.90 -14.29
N ASP A 62 -0.64 -14.32 -13.10
CA ASP A 62 0.00 -13.09 -12.69
C ASP A 62 0.52 -13.14 -11.24
N ILE A 63 1.09 -12.05 -10.77
CA ILE A 63 1.81 -11.97 -9.48
C ILE A 63 0.89 -11.91 -8.24
N VAL A 64 -0.43 -11.71 -8.37
CA VAL A 64 -1.30 -11.37 -7.21
C VAL A 64 -1.28 -12.44 -6.12
N ASN A 65 -1.30 -13.72 -6.48
CA ASN A 65 -1.24 -14.80 -5.49
C ASN A 65 0.13 -14.91 -4.79
N GLU A 66 1.23 -14.56 -5.48
CA GLU A 66 2.56 -14.45 -4.86
C GLU A 66 2.61 -13.29 -3.87
N LEU A 67 2.05 -12.14 -4.25
CA LEU A 67 1.96 -10.98 -3.35
C LEU A 67 1.17 -11.26 -2.09
N ALA A 68 0.18 -12.15 -2.14
CA ALA A 68 -0.61 -12.54 -0.98
C ALA A 68 0.27 -13.10 0.15
N SER A 69 1.18 -14.04 -0.16
CA SER A 69 2.10 -14.62 0.82
C SER A 69 3.08 -13.58 1.38
N LYS A 70 3.64 -12.73 0.51
CA LYS A 70 4.55 -11.65 0.93
C LYS A 70 3.84 -10.62 1.83
N PHE A 71 2.58 -10.32 1.55
CA PHE A 71 1.79 -9.41 2.37
C PHE A 71 1.42 -10.04 3.72
N GLU A 72 1.16 -11.34 3.76
CA GLU A 72 0.91 -12.06 5.02
C GLU A 72 2.11 -11.98 5.96
N GLU A 73 3.33 -12.14 5.46
CA GLU A 73 4.57 -12.06 6.23
C GLU A 73 4.96 -10.63 6.64
N ALA A 74 4.53 -9.61 5.91
CA ALA A 74 4.93 -8.23 6.17
C ALA A 74 4.13 -7.61 7.33
N ASP A 75 4.81 -6.83 8.20
CA ASP A 75 4.18 -6.00 9.24
C ASP A 75 3.59 -4.71 8.69
N GLY A 76 3.98 -4.31 7.50
CA GLY A 76 3.50 -3.10 6.85
C GLY A 76 3.44 -3.19 5.34
N LEU A 77 2.49 -2.44 4.76
CA LEU A 77 2.28 -2.34 3.32
C LEU A 77 2.32 -0.89 2.86
N VAL A 78 3.26 -0.57 1.97
CA VAL A 78 3.30 0.71 1.25
C VAL A 78 2.72 0.53 -0.14
N VAL A 79 1.79 1.40 -0.51
CA VAL A 79 1.22 1.43 -1.86
C VAL A 79 1.55 2.78 -2.49
N ALA A 80 2.39 2.77 -3.52
CA ALA A 80 2.86 3.97 -4.20
C ALA A 80 2.32 4.05 -5.64
N SER A 81 1.69 5.16 -6.02
CA SER A 81 1.09 5.33 -7.34
C SER A 81 1.38 6.67 -8.00
N PRO A 82 1.63 6.71 -9.31
CA PRO A 82 1.41 7.92 -10.08
C PRO A 82 -0.08 8.23 -10.13
N VAL A 83 -0.40 9.53 -10.24
CA VAL A 83 -1.78 10.02 -10.38
C VAL A 83 -2.17 10.10 -11.85
N TYR A 84 -3.20 9.38 -12.24
CA TYR A 84 -3.82 9.40 -13.56
C TYR A 84 -5.30 9.76 -13.44
N TYR A 85 -5.71 10.90 -14.00
CA TYR A 85 -7.11 11.38 -13.90
C TYR A 85 -7.66 11.42 -12.47
N ALA A 86 -6.84 11.91 -11.52
CA ALA A 86 -7.16 11.99 -10.10
C ALA A 86 -7.46 10.62 -9.43
N SER A 87 -6.90 9.54 -9.96
CA SER A 87 -6.99 8.18 -9.46
C SER A 87 -5.61 7.52 -9.54
N ALA A 88 -5.45 6.37 -8.89
CA ALA A 88 -4.23 5.58 -8.96
C ALA A 88 -4.09 4.87 -10.31
N ASN A 89 -2.89 4.37 -10.61
CA ASN A 89 -2.67 3.54 -11.79
C ASN A 89 -3.62 2.34 -11.80
N ALA A 90 -4.35 2.13 -12.89
CA ALA A 90 -5.37 1.09 -13.02
C ALA A 90 -4.83 -0.33 -12.78
N THR A 91 -3.58 -0.62 -13.19
CA THR A 91 -2.93 -1.91 -12.92
C THR A 91 -2.73 -2.13 -11.44
N LEU A 92 -2.37 -1.08 -10.70
CA LEU A 92 -2.24 -1.14 -9.24
C LEU A 92 -3.60 -1.38 -8.59
N ILE A 93 -4.65 -0.68 -8.99
CA ILE A 93 -6.01 -0.88 -8.48
C ILE A 93 -6.47 -2.32 -8.74
N ALA A 94 -6.31 -2.84 -9.96
CA ALA A 94 -6.65 -4.23 -10.29
C ALA A 94 -5.90 -5.25 -9.41
N CYS A 95 -4.63 -4.94 -9.08
CA CYS A 95 -3.84 -5.73 -8.15
C CYS A 95 -4.42 -5.67 -6.73
N LEU A 96 -4.67 -4.47 -6.21
CA LEU A 96 -5.16 -4.26 -4.84
C LEU A 96 -6.55 -4.85 -4.63
N ASP A 97 -7.48 -4.64 -5.56
CA ASP A 97 -8.82 -5.24 -5.50
C ASP A 97 -8.76 -6.75 -5.30
N ARG A 98 -7.92 -7.41 -6.09
CA ARG A 98 -7.77 -8.86 -6.00
C ARG A 98 -6.97 -9.27 -4.77
N LEU A 99 -5.90 -8.59 -4.44
CA LEU A 99 -5.06 -8.88 -3.28
C LEU A 99 -5.88 -8.80 -1.98
N PHE A 100 -6.58 -7.69 -1.77
CA PHE A 100 -7.36 -7.50 -0.55
C PHE A 100 -8.61 -8.39 -0.49
N TYR A 101 -9.25 -8.67 -1.62
CA TYR A 101 -10.45 -9.48 -1.66
C TYR A 101 -10.18 -10.99 -1.55
N SER A 102 -9.03 -11.47 -2.03
CA SER A 102 -8.74 -12.91 -2.10
C SER A 102 -7.91 -13.46 -0.94
N THR A 103 -7.37 -12.61 -0.07
CA THR A 103 -6.51 -13.04 1.03
C THR A 103 -7.30 -13.26 2.31
N PRO A 104 -7.27 -14.49 2.89
CA PRO A 104 -8.04 -14.83 4.07
C PRO A 104 -7.36 -14.45 5.39
N PHE A 105 -6.07 -14.13 5.38
CA PHE A 105 -5.34 -13.81 6.60
C PHE A 105 -5.81 -12.49 7.22
N ASP A 106 -5.68 -12.39 8.53
CA ASP A 106 -6.00 -11.19 9.29
C ASP A 106 -4.98 -10.08 9.03
N LYS A 107 -5.46 -8.92 8.61
CA LYS A 107 -4.65 -7.72 8.33
C LYS A 107 -4.65 -6.72 9.48
N THR A 108 -5.39 -7.03 10.56
CA THR A 108 -5.52 -6.16 11.74
C THR A 108 -4.16 -5.76 12.28
N MET A 109 -3.97 -4.45 12.46
CA MET A 109 -2.75 -3.83 12.99
C MET A 109 -1.49 -3.97 12.11
N LYS A 110 -1.57 -4.50 10.88
CA LYS A 110 -0.52 -4.26 9.89
C LYS A 110 -0.56 -2.78 9.48
N VAL A 111 0.59 -2.11 9.42
CA VAL A 111 0.63 -0.67 9.14
C VAL A 111 0.54 -0.39 7.65
N GLY A 112 -0.46 0.40 7.24
CA GLY A 112 -0.63 0.85 5.87
C GLY A 112 0.00 2.23 5.61
N ALA A 113 0.51 2.45 4.40
CA ALA A 113 0.91 3.78 3.93
C ALA A 113 0.65 3.93 2.43
N SER A 114 -0.04 4.99 2.02
CA SER A 114 -0.19 5.36 0.62
C SER A 114 0.73 6.53 0.27
N VAL A 115 1.30 6.46 -0.93
CA VAL A 115 2.20 7.47 -1.50
C VAL A 115 1.72 7.80 -2.92
N VAL A 116 1.59 9.07 -3.23
CA VAL A 116 1.11 9.51 -4.54
C VAL A 116 2.09 10.46 -5.21
N CYS A 117 2.22 10.32 -6.52
CA CYS A 117 3.09 11.18 -7.32
C CYS A 117 2.32 11.81 -8.46
N ALA A 118 2.32 13.14 -8.56
CA ALA A 118 1.67 13.87 -9.63
C ALA A 118 2.56 14.98 -10.20
N ARG A 119 2.22 15.43 -11.40
CA ARG A 119 2.76 16.69 -11.92
C ARG A 119 2.20 17.89 -11.14
N ARG A 120 0.90 17.85 -10.79
CA ARG A 120 0.19 18.99 -10.16
C ARG A 120 -0.99 18.55 -9.32
N GLY A 121 -2.16 18.26 -9.91
CA GLY A 121 -3.42 18.00 -9.23
C GLY A 121 -3.77 16.52 -9.11
N GLY A 122 -4.76 16.22 -8.25
CA GLY A 122 -5.33 14.89 -8.07
C GLY A 122 -4.69 14.04 -6.97
N CYS A 123 -3.67 14.55 -6.27
CA CYS A 123 -2.99 13.79 -5.21
C CYS A 123 -3.94 13.41 -4.07
N SER A 124 -4.74 14.34 -3.53
CA SER A 124 -5.65 14.06 -2.41
C SER A 124 -6.70 13.01 -2.75
N ALA A 125 -7.32 13.08 -3.92
CA ALA A 125 -8.31 12.09 -4.35
C ALA A 125 -7.69 10.68 -4.48
N THR A 126 -6.50 10.59 -5.08
CA THR A 126 -5.77 9.32 -5.21
C THR A 126 -5.29 8.79 -3.85
N PHE A 127 -4.84 9.68 -2.97
CA PHE A 127 -4.44 9.32 -1.61
C PHE A 127 -5.61 8.73 -0.81
N ASP A 128 -6.79 9.37 -0.88
CA ASP A 128 -8.01 8.89 -0.23
C ASP A 128 -8.48 7.55 -0.80
N GLU A 129 -8.39 7.37 -2.12
CA GLU A 129 -8.72 6.11 -2.80
C GLU A 129 -7.88 4.95 -2.25
N LEU A 130 -6.56 5.12 -2.18
CA LEU A 130 -5.65 4.08 -1.71
C LEU A 130 -5.81 3.77 -0.21
N ASN A 131 -6.06 4.79 0.62
CA ASN A 131 -6.25 4.59 2.06
C ASN A 131 -7.49 3.76 2.41
N LYS A 132 -8.49 3.67 1.52
CA LYS A 132 -9.69 2.86 1.75
C LYS A 132 -9.39 1.36 1.88
N TYR A 133 -8.38 0.86 1.20
CA TYR A 133 -7.94 -0.54 1.34
C TYR A 133 -7.46 -0.85 2.77
N PHE A 134 -6.76 0.10 3.39
CA PHE A 134 -6.25 -0.05 4.75
C PHE A 134 -7.38 0.07 5.78
N THR A 135 -8.21 1.11 5.65
CA THR A 135 -9.27 1.38 6.64
C THR A 135 -10.31 0.27 6.71
N ILE A 136 -10.73 -0.31 5.57
CA ILE A 136 -11.69 -1.42 5.57
C ILE A 136 -11.09 -2.72 6.14
N SER A 137 -9.76 -2.81 6.20
CA SER A 137 -9.00 -3.98 6.65
C SER A 137 -8.49 -3.87 8.08
N ASN A 138 -8.96 -2.88 8.85
CA ASN A 138 -8.54 -2.61 10.23
C ASN A 138 -7.01 -2.39 10.36
N MET A 139 -6.40 -1.79 9.33
CA MET A 139 -5.00 -1.45 9.29
C MET A 139 -4.81 0.03 9.69
N PRO A 140 -3.99 0.36 10.71
CA PRO A 140 -3.63 1.73 11.00
C PRO A 140 -2.84 2.35 9.84
N ILE A 141 -3.16 3.60 9.51
CA ILE A 141 -2.48 4.33 8.43
C ILE A 141 -1.39 5.21 9.02
N ALA A 142 -0.16 5.04 8.54
CA ALA A 142 0.92 5.93 8.88
C ALA A 142 0.73 7.30 8.20
N SER A 143 0.90 8.37 8.97
CA SER A 143 0.90 9.75 8.50
C SER A 143 2.31 10.33 8.50
N SER A 144 2.50 11.41 7.76
CA SER A 144 3.69 12.27 7.80
C SER A 144 3.32 13.65 8.34
N GLN A 145 4.12 14.68 8.06
CA GLN A 145 3.80 16.07 8.39
C GLN A 145 2.83 16.72 7.39
N TYR A 146 2.53 16.06 6.26
CA TYR A 146 1.60 16.51 5.22
C TYR A 146 0.96 15.28 4.54
N TRP A 147 0.08 15.48 3.54
CA TRP A 147 -0.36 14.36 2.69
C TRP A 147 0.81 13.76 1.92
N ASN A 148 0.87 12.45 1.84
CA ASN A 148 2.04 11.71 1.32
C ASN A 148 2.14 11.84 -0.20
N SER A 149 2.52 13.02 -0.67
CA SER A 149 2.68 13.31 -2.10
C SER A 149 4.09 13.79 -2.44
N ILE A 150 4.50 13.51 -3.68
CA ILE A 150 5.71 14.03 -4.31
C ILE A 150 5.38 14.49 -5.72
N HIS A 151 6.09 15.48 -6.23
CA HIS A 151 5.75 16.12 -7.50
C HIS A 151 6.88 16.03 -8.52
N GLY A 152 6.50 15.80 -9.78
CA GLY A 152 7.41 15.79 -10.92
C GLY A 152 6.69 15.38 -12.20
N ARG A 153 7.08 15.96 -13.34
CA ARG A 153 6.53 15.66 -14.67
C ARG A 153 7.47 14.75 -15.48
N LYS A 154 8.71 15.21 -15.69
CA LYS A 154 9.73 14.42 -16.37
C LYS A 154 10.33 13.41 -15.41
N VAL A 155 10.92 12.36 -15.95
CA VAL A 155 11.65 11.37 -15.15
C VAL A 155 12.75 12.07 -14.33
N GLY A 156 12.77 11.80 -13.03
CA GLY A 156 13.75 12.34 -12.10
C GLY A 156 13.46 13.75 -11.56
N GLU A 157 12.43 14.47 -12.03
CA GLU A 157 12.12 15.80 -11.50
C GLU A 157 11.75 15.79 -10.01
N ALA A 158 11.20 14.68 -9.50
CA ALA A 158 10.88 14.55 -8.07
C ALA A 158 12.13 14.57 -7.16
N GLU A 159 13.33 14.40 -7.71
CA GLU A 159 14.57 14.63 -6.95
C GLU A 159 14.74 16.08 -6.50
N MET A 160 14.09 17.02 -7.18
CA MET A 160 14.08 18.45 -6.83
C MET A 160 12.96 18.82 -5.87
N ASP A 161 12.02 17.93 -5.59
CA ASP A 161 10.94 18.16 -4.64
C ASP A 161 11.40 17.84 -3.20
N GLU A 162 12.10 18.80 -2.60
CA GLU A 162 12.66 18.63 -1.25
C GLU A 162 11.58 18.42 -0.18
N GLU A 163 10.42 19.09 -0.30
CA GLU A 163 9.30 18.90 0.62
C GLU A 163 8.70 17.49 0.48
N GLY A 164 8.48 17.03 -0.75
CA GLY A 164 8.00 15.69 -1.02
C GLY A 164 8.97 14.61 -0.49
N LYS A 165 10.26 14.75 -0.71
CA LYS A 165 11.27 13.83 -0.16
C LYS A 165 11.30 13.86 1.38
N GLN A 166 11.20 15.03 2.00
CA GLN A 166 11.11 15.15 3.45
C GLN A 166 9.85 14.44 3.98
N THR A 167 8.72 14.61 3.30
CA THR A 167 7.46 13.94 3.60
C THR A 167 7.63 12.42 3.57
N MET A 168 8.30 11.86 2.56
CA MET A 168 8.58 10.43 2.47
C MET A 168 9.47 9.93 3.62
N ARG A 169 10.50 10.67 3.97
CA ARG A 169 11.38 10.32 5.09
C ARG A 169 10.64 10.33 6.43
N THR A 170 9.79 11.32 6.65
CA THR A 170 8.94 11.40 7.86
C THR A 170 7.94 10.26 7.90
N LEU A 171 7.28 9.96 6.77
CA LEU A 171 6.35 8.84 6.65
C LEU A 171 7.02 7.52 7.03
N ALA A 172 8.22 7.24 6.50
CA ALA A 172 8.93 6.00 6.77
C ALA A 172 9.36 5.89 8.25
N ARG A 173 9.77 7.00 8.89
CA ARG A 173 10.08 7.03 10.34
C ARG A 173 8.83 6.75 11.17
N ASN A 174 7.72 7.40 10.85
CA ASN A 174 6.45 7.21 11.57
C ASN A 174 5.92 5.78 11.39
N MET A 175 6.00 5.24 10.18
CA MET A 175 5.62 3.86 9.90
C MET A 175 6.49 2.86 10.69
N THR A 176 7.80 3.08 10.73
CA THR A 176 8.74 2.28 11.53
C THR A 176 8.39 2.32 13.02
N PHE A 177 8.11 3.52 13.55
CA PHE A 177 7.70 3.70 14.95
C PHE A 177 6.40 2.94 15.26
N LEU A 178 5.40 3.07 14.39
CA LEU A 178 4.11 2.38 14.56
C LEU A 178 4.28 0.86 14.55
N MET A 179 5.01 0.31 13.58
CA MET A 179 5.25 -1.15 13.51
C MET A 179 5.95 -1.66 14.76
N LYS A 180 7.01 -1.00 15.22
CA LYS A 180 7.73 -1.38 16.45
C LYS A 180 6.85 -1.26 17.69
N SER A 181 6.03 -0.20 17.79
CA SER A 181 5.10 0.01 18.91
C SER A 181 3.99 -1.04 18.93
N ILE A 182 3.44 -1.40 17.77
CA ILE A 182 2.42 -2.43 17.62
C ILE A 182 3.00 -3.80 18.00
N ALA A 183 4.22 -4.12 17.56
CA ALA A 183 4.89 -5.37 17.92
C ALA A 183 5.09 -5.47 19.43
N LEU A 184 5.58 -4.41 20.08
CA LEU A 184 5.74 -4.35 21.54
C LEU A 184 4.38 -4.44 22.26
N GLY A 185 3.37 -3.72 21.77
CA GLY A 185 2.02 -3.76 22.31
C GLY A 185 1.40 -5.16 22.22
N LYS A 186 1.56 -5.81 21.08
CA LYS A 186 1.09 -7.19 20.87
C LYS A 186 1.74 -8.18 21.82
N GLU A 187 3.03 -8.05 22.07
CA GLU A 187 3.79 -8.88 23.01
C GLU A 187 3.35 -8.63 24.46
N THR A 188 3.08 -7.38 24.83
CA THR A 188 2.81 -6.98 26.21
C THR A 188 1.37 -7.24 26.64
N PHE A 189 0.39 -6.94 25.82
CA PHE A 189 -1.05 -6.99 26.17
C PHE A 189 -1.96 -7.60 25.09
N GLY A 190 -1.38 -8.15 24.01
CA GLY A 190 -2.14 -8.74 22.91
C GLY A 190 -2.68 -7.70 21.94
N LEU A 191 -3.29 -8.16 20.86
CA LEU A 191 -4.03 -7.30 19.93
C LEU A 191 -5.42 -6.98 20.49
N PRO A 192 -6.06 -5.87 20.02
CA PRO A 192 -7.45 -5.58 20.38
C PRO A 192 -8.37 -6.75 20.05
N GLU A 193 -9.35 -7.00 20.93
CA GLU A 193 -10.37 -8.01 20.70
C GLU A 193 -11.14 -7.71 19.40
N THR A 194 -11.38 -8.75 18.61
CA THR A 194 -12.14 -8.65 17.38
C THR A 194 -13.51 -9.29 17.55
N GLU A 195 -14.57 -8.50 17.46
CA GLU A 195 -15.93 -9.01 17.48
C GLU A 195 -16.26 -9.76 16.18
N LYS A 196 -17.21 -10.71 16.29
CA LYS A 196 -17.77 -11.36 15.11
C LYS A 196 -18.44 -10.32 14.21
N ARG A 197 -18.01 -10.25 12.96
CA ARG A 197 -18.55 -9.29 11.99
C ARG A 197 -20.05 -9.48 11.79
N VAL A 198 -20.81 -8.41 11.99
CA VAL A 198 -22.22 -8.31 11.60
C VAL A 198 -22.29 -7.64 10.22
N ALA A 199 -22.89 -8.33 9.26
CA ALA A 199 -23.08 -7.79 7.91
C ALA A 199 -24.51 -7.28 7.75
N THR A 200 -24.65 -6.04 7.29
CA THR A 200 -25.96 -5.48 6.93
C THR A 200 -26.23 -5.76 5.46
N HIS A 201 -27.39 -6.31 5.18
CA HIS A 201 -27.92 -6.50 3.83
C HIS A 201 -29.23 -5.72 3.69
N PHE A 202 -29.31 -4.80 2.74
CA PHE A 202 -30.46 -3.90 2.56
C PHE A 202 -31.56 -4.44 1.66
N ILE A 203 -31.36 -5.62 1.04
CA ILE A 203 -32.33 -6.30 0.18
C ILE A 203 -32.80 -7.56 0.90
N HIS A 204 -34.07 -7.63 1.20
CA HIS A 204 -34.74 -8.75 1.90
C HIS A 204 -35.56 -9.58 0.92
#